data_12fcbc454ae81d76c6b8d62efe0964ae
#
_entry.id   12fcbc454ae81d76c6b8d62efe0964ae
#
_cell.length_a   1.000
_cell.length_b   1.000
_cell.length_c   1.000
_cell.angle_alpha   90.00
_cell.angle_beta   90.00
_cell.angle_gamma   90.00
#
_symmetry.space_group_name_H-M   'P 1'
#
loop_
_entity.id
_entity.type
_entity.pdbx_description
1 polymer ?
#
loop_
_entity_poly.entity_id
_entity_poly.type
_entity_poly.pdbx_seq_one_letter_code
_entity_poly.pdbx_strand_id
1 'polypeptide(L)'
;MSAPSTEGVRRLQESLGARVCLPGSAAYSAALNRVFFPDAARRMPACVVEPASAAEVATIMKLATAAECAVTVRGGGLSSSCVSDNAVMVDLSTHLDYASAEPGPGGDLDRVTVGGGATMGTLLDAAADAGRMVPAGVVRLAGLGQATRGGVGFLTRSLGLTLDHLVAAELVLPTGDTVQLSAASTGTDADLWWAVRGCAPQFGVVTRATFRTHPARPVFVDRLVTGPDALPAYFQIAPGLPRHTSMSAVLGTVPDEPGTPGLLVYTVCASGAPADVAAARQAATAVAGSSAMPLIARKEQTGLFNRGFPELALLYRDGSEPEPVRPPAPGRRTDFFFGKSVFLDATPGADVAAALAEQLRTAPTPACRIDLQHAGGALADVPDTATAFWGRGAEWNAPVSAITADLRQRPECVEWARQAIGACAAHAAGVYSVELRPGLPETGQEVQAAFGANLPRLRRLARDCDPAGVLGRYAPLG
;
A
#
# COMPACT_ATOMS: atom_id res chain seq x y z
N MET A 1 -15.91 21.89 -2.76
CA MET A 1 -15.69 22.37 -1.38
C MET A 1 -14.75 23.56 -1.43
N SER A 2 -15.05 24.60 -0.64
CA SER A 2 -14.23 25.82 -0.52
C SER A 2 -12.99 25.57 0.33
N ALA A 3 -11.97 26.44 0.17
CA ALA A 3 -10.89 26.52 1.15
C ALA A 3 -11.48 26.85 2.53
N PRO A 4 -10.90 26.32 3.64
CA PRO A 4 -11.32 26.72 4.97
C PRO A 4 -11.24 28.24 5.05
N SER A 5 -12.30 28.83 5.56
CA SER A 5 -12.28 30.26 5.87
C SER A 5 -11.15 30.53 6.86
N THR A 6 -10.57 31.71 6.85
CA THR A 6 -9.60 32.16 7.87
C THR A 6 -10.17 31.90 9.28
N GLU A 7 -11.48 31.99 9.43
CA GLU A 7 -12.21 31.69 10.66
C GLU A 7 -12.14 30.20 11.04
N GLY A 8 -12.26 29.26 10.09
CA GLY A 8 -12.16 27.82 10.37
C GLY A 8 -10.76 27.43 10.89
N VAL A 9 -9.71 27.96 10.27
CA VAL A 9 -8.31 27.75 10.73
C VAL A 9 -8.10 28.39 12.12
N ARG A 10 -8.66 29.57 12.37
CA ARG A 10 -8.58 30.25 13.67
C ARG A 10 -9.22 29.40 14.79
N ARG A 11 -10.41 28.83 14.54
CA ARG A 11 -11.08 27.95 15.50
C ARG A 11 -10.27 26.68 15.80
N LEU A 12 -9.61 26.10 14.81
CA LEU A 12 -8.68 24.99 15.03
C LEU A 12 -7.53 25.40 15.92
N GLN A 13 -6.93 26.59 15.69
CA GLN A 13 -5.84 27.11 16.54
C GLN A 13 -6.30 27.37 17.98
N GLU A 14 -7.49 27.93 18.16
CA GLU A 14 -8.07 28.17 19.50
C GLU A 14 -8.32 26.86 20.27
N SER A 15 -8.73 25.81 19.55
CA SER A 15 -9.07 24.51 20.18
C SER A 15 -7.84 23.63 20.41
N LEU A 16 -6.82 23.69 19.55
CA LEU A 16 -5.71 22.73 19.49
C LEU A 16 -4.33 23.39 19.64
N GLY A 17 -4.27 24.72 19.68
CA GLY A 17 -3.04 25.47 20.00
C GLY A 17 -1.86 25.09 19.10
N ALA A 18 -0.76 24.68 19.74
CA ALA A 18 0.50 24.33 19.08
C ALA A 18 0.41 23.11 18.15
N ARG A 19 -0.69 22.34 18.15
CA ARG A 19 -0.93 21.24 17.21
C ARG A 19 -1.19 21.72 15.79
N VAL A 20 -1.56 23.00 15.59
CA VAL A 20 -1.90 23.58 14.29
C VAL A 20 -0.69 24.28 13.70
N CYS A 21 -0.17 23.72 12.63
CA CYS A 21 0.97 24.24 11.88
C CYS A 21 0.47 25.05 10.68
N LEU A 22 0.79 26.34 10.62
CA LEU A 22 0.37 27.24 9.55
C LEU A 22 1.41 27.34 8.42
N PRO A 23 0.98 27.64 7.19
CA PRO A 23 1.87 27.95 6.09
C PRO A 23 2.94 28.98 6.48
N GLY A 24 4.19 28.72 6.08
CA GLY A 24 5.34 29.58 6.43
C GLY A 24 6.03 29.18 7.73
N SER A 25 5.45 28.33 8.59
CA SER A 25 6.13 27.84 9.79
C SER A 25 7.09 26.67 9.48
N ALA A 26 8.12 26.50 10.32
CA ALA A 26 9.05 25.38 10.21
C ALA A 26 8.34 24.02 10.41
N ALA A 27 7.38 23.95 11.34
CA ALA A 27 6.59 22.74 11.59
C ALA A 27 5.74 22.34 10.38
N TYR A 28 5.08 23.30 9.72
CA TYR A 28 4.34 23.06 8.47
C TYR A 28 5.25 22.49 7.38
N SER A 29 6.40 23.11 7.15
CA SER A 29 7.37 22.64 6.17
C SER A 29 7.90 21.24 6.51
N ALA A 30 8.18 20.96 7.79
CA ALA A 30 8.62 19.66 8.26
C ALA A 30 7.55 18.58 8.02
N ALA A 31 6.26 18.87 8.23
CA ALA A 31 5.16 17.95 7.96
C ALA A 31 5.07 17.59 6.47
N LEU A 32 5.15 18.57 5.58
CA LEU A 32 5.12 18.32 4.12
C LEU A 32 6.37 17.55 3.64
N ASN A 33 7.51 17.75 4.27
CA ASN A 33 8.73 17.01 3.97
C ASN A 33 8.64 15.51 4.30
N ARG A 34 7.69 15.09 5.13
CA ARG A 34 7.41 13.68 5.42
C ARG A 34 6.52 13.01 4.37
N VAL A 35 5.96 13.72 3.41
CA VAL A 35 5.15 13.16 2.31
C VAL A 35 6.06 12.59 1.24
N PHE A 36 5.87 11.31 0.92
CA PHE A 36 6.77 10.58 0.01
C PHE A 36 6.70 11.09 -1.44
N PHE A 37 5.47 11.30 -1.95
CA PHE A 37 5.31 11.72 -3.35
C PHE A 37 5.64 13.19 -3.54
N PRO A 38 6.62 13.53 -4.41
CA PRO A 38 7.05 14.93 -4.62
C PRO A 38 5.91 15.84 -5.05
N ASP A 39 5.05 15.40 -5.97
CA ASP A 39 3.91 16.19 -6.44
C ASP A 39 2.90 16.47 -5.33
N ALA A 40 2.66 15.51 -4.44
CA ALA A 40 1.78 15.69 -3.29
C ALA A 40 2.39 16.65 -2.26
N ALA A 41 3.69 16.54 -2.04
CA ALA A 41 4.41 17.40 -1.10
C ALA A 41 4.50 18.89 -1.54
N ARG A 42 4.26 19.18 -2.83
CA ARG A 42 4.18 20.57 -3.35
C ARG A 42 2.81 21.20 -3.14
N ARG A 43 1.81 20.43 -2.78
CA ARG A 43 0.47 20.96 -2.48
C ARG A 43 0.51 21.78 -1.20
N MET A 44 -0.36 22.78 -1.13
CA MET A 44 -0.44 23.74 -0.04
C MET A 44 -1.74 23.55 0.74
N PRO A 45 -1.79 22.66 1.76
CA PRO A 45 -2.94 22.60 2.66
C PRO A 45 -3.11 23.93 3.41
N ALA A 46 -4.33 24.27 3.81
CA ALA A 46 -4.61 25.47 4.56
C ALA A 46 -3.93 25.49 5.94
N CYS A 47 -3.83 24.31 6.55
CA CYS A 47 -3.01 24.05 7.72
C CYS A 47 -2.70 22.57 7.82
N VAL A 48 -1.69 22.22 8.62
CA VAL A 48 -1.45 20.86 9.08
C VAL A 48 -1.80 20.81 10.56
N VAL A 49 -2.51 19.75 10.98
CA VAL A 49 -2.83 19.53 12.39
C VAL A 49 -2.25 18.17 12.81
N GLU A 50 -1.48 18.15 13.90
CA GLU A 50 -0.80 16.98 14.46
C GLU A 50 -1.49 16.52 15.76
N PRO A 51 -2.64 15.81 15.70
CA PRO A 51 -3.38 15.38 16.88
C PRO A 51 -2.64 14.30 17.67
N ALA A 52 -2.79 14.32 19.00
CA ALA A 52 -2.22 13.33 19.90
C ALA A 52 -3.25 12.31 20.43
N SER A 53 -4.53 12.45 20.08
CA SER A 53 -5.59 11.56 20.54
C SER A 53 -6.77 11.52 19.59
N ALA A 54 -7.62 10.48 19.72
CA ALA A 54 -8.89 10.39 19.01
C ALA A 54 -9.83 11.58 19.33
N ALA A 55 -9.79 12.12 20.55
CA ALA A 55 -10.59 13.28 20.95
C ALA A 55 -10.17 14.56 20.19
N GLU A 56 -8.86 14.75 19.97
CA GLU A 56 -8.36 15.87 19.16
C GLU A 56 -8.75 15.67 17.67
N VAL A 57 -8.68 14.44 17.14
CA VAL A 57 -9.17 14.12 15.79
C VAL A 57 -10.68 14.41 15.68
N ALA A 58 -11.47 14.03 16.68
CA ALA A 58 -12.90 14.31 16.73
C ALA A 58 -13.20 15.82 16.69
N THR A 59 -12.41 16.63 17.42
CA THR A 59 -12.51 18.08 17.38
C THR A 59 -12.19 18.63 15.99
N ILE A 60 -11.15 18.14 15.34
CA ILE A 60 -10.79 18.54 13.96
C ILE A 60 -11.92 18.22 13.01
N MET A 61 -12.46 16.99 13.06
CA MET A 61 -13.53 16.55 12.15
C MET A 61 -14.79 17.40 12.33
N LYS A 62 -15.22 17.65 13.57
CA LYS A 62 -16.38 18.54 13.86
C LYS A 62 -16.21 19.93 13.26
N LEU A 63 -15.04 20.55 13.47
CA LEU A 63 -14.77 21.91 12.98
C LEU A 63 -14.67 21.94 11.45
N ALA A 64 -14.03 20.94 10.84
CA ALA A 64 -13.90 20.82 9.39
C ALA A 64 -15.25 20.60 8.73
N THR A 65 -16.09 19.73 9.26
CA THR A 65 -17.46 19.46 8.74
C THR A 65 -18.35 20.69 8.87
N ALA A 66 -18.33 21.37 10.03
CA ALA A 66 -19.10 22.60 10.22
C ALA A 66 -18.67 23.74 9.28
N ALA A 67 -17.41 23.73 8.82
CA ALA A 67 -16.85 24.69 7.87
C ALA A 67 -16.92 24.21 6.40
N GLU A 68 -17.52 23.05 6.13
CA GLU A 68 -17.53 22.38 4.82
C GLU A 68 -16.13 22.30 4.17
N CYS A 69 -15.14 22.06 4.99
CA CYS A 69 -13.74 22.07 4.62
C CYS A 69 -13.22 20.67 4.31
N ALA A 70 -12.45 20.51 3.23
CA ALA A 70 -11.83 19.23 2.92
C ALA A 70 -10.81 18.84 3.99
N VAL A 71 -10.83 17.56 4.34
CA VAL A 71 -9.84 16.92 5.22
C VAL A 71 -9.04 15.89 4.42
N THR A 72 -7.74 15.90 4.60
CA THR A 72 -6.85 14.83 4.16
C THR A 72 -6.12 14.24 5.35
N VAL A 73 -5.79 12.94 5.30
CA VAL A 73 -5.18 12.24 6.42
C VAL A 73 -3.84 11.66 6.01
N ARG A 74 -2.82 11.92 6.78
CA ARG A 74 -1.50 11.33 6.65
C ARG A 74 -1.23 10.35 7.81
N GLY A 75 -1.03 9.07 7.48
CA GLY A 75 -0.37 8.09 8.33
C GLY A 75 1.09 7.95 7.89
N GLY A 76 1.48 6.88 7.20
CA GLY A 76 2.85 6.67 6.69
C GLY A 76 3.32 7.64 5.58
N GLY A 77 2.42 8.41 4.97
CA GLY A 77 2.79 9.41 3.96
C GLY A 77 3.05 8.88 2.55
N LEU A 78 2.76 7.60 2.26
CA LEU A 78 2.94 6.96 0.96
C LEU A 78 1.71 7.07 0.05
N SER A 79 0.82 8.01 0.24
CA SER A 79 -0.30 8.25 -0.65
C SER A 79 -0.20 9.64 -1.26
N SER A 80 -0.42 9.76 -2.56
CA SER A 80 -0.55 11.07 -3.21
C SER A 80 -1.79 11.83 -2.75
N SER A 81 -2.76 11.17 -2.12
CA SER A 81 -4.01 11.75 -1.63
C SER A 81 -3.94 12.21 -0.16
N CYS A 82 -2.81 12.01 0.54
CA CYS A 82 -2.67 12.42 1.93
C CYS A 82 -2.50 13.94 2.11
N VAL A 83 -2.33 14.68 1.02
CA VAL A 83 -2.25 16.14 0.99
C VAL A 83 -3.11 16.67 -0.15
N SER A 84 -3.84 17.75 0.08
CA SER A 84 -4.58 18.48 -0.96
C SER A 84 -4.48 19.98 -0.72
N ASP A 85 -4.46 20.75 -1.81
CA ASP A 85 -4.50 22.20 -1.71
C ASP A 85 -5.74 22.66 -0.97
N ASN A 86 -5.57 23.66 -0.12
CA ASN A 86 -6.64 24.28 0.65
C ASN A 86 -7.45 23.30 1.56
N ALA A 87 -6.93 22.13 1.88
CA ALA A 87 -7.55 21.20 2.85
C ALA A 87 -6.94 21.37 4.25
N VAL A 88 -7.61 20.87 5.27
CA VAL A 88 -6.98 20.58 6.56
C VAL A 88 -6.28 19.24 6.44
N MET A 89 -4.96 19.22 6.59
CA MET A 89 -4.18 17.97 6.63
C MET A 89 -4.04 17.50 8.06
N VAL A 90 -4.60 16.33 8.38
CA VAL A 90 -4.46 15.66 9.67
C VAL A 90 -3.26 14.72 9.61
N ASP A 91 -2.19 15.07 10.31
CA ASP A 91 -0.95 14.27 10.36
C ASP A 91 -0.90 13.44 11.64
N LEU A 92 -1.17 12.15 11.52
CA LEU A 92 -1.19 11.22 12.65
C LEU A 92 0.20 10.71 13.05
N SER A 93 1.20 10.87 12.17
CA SER A 93 2.52 10.24 12.32
C SER A 93 3.37 10.80 13.45
N THR A 94 3.07 12.03 13.93
CA THR A 94 3.88 12.68 14.96
C THR A 94 3.59 12.15 16.36
N HIS A 95 2.33 11.86 16.65
CA HIS A 95 1.91 11.48 18.01
C HIS A 95 1.16 10.15 18.10
N LEU A 96 0.68 9.63 16.98
CA LEU A 96 -0.07 8.38 16.94
C LEU A 96 0.71 7.26 16.20
N ASP A 97 2.04 7.37 16.11
CA ASP A 97 2.94 6.31 15.64
C ASP A 97 3.43 5.49 16.85
N TYR A 98 2.62 4.52 17.26
CA TYR A 98 2.94 3.58 18.33
C TYR A 98 2.42 2.18 18.00
N ALA A 99 2.99 1.16 18.66
CA ALA A 99 2.48 -0.20 18.64
C ALA A 99 2.68 -0.89 19.99
N SER A 100 1.76 -1.78 20.35
CA SER A 100 1.85 -2.64 21.52
C SER A 100 1.34 -4.04 21.25
N ALA A 101 2.06 -5.06 21.74
CA ALA A 101 1.54 -6.42 21.75
C ALA A 101 0.55 -6.59 22.91
N GLU A 102 -0.59 -7.24 22.65
CA GLU A 102 -1.67 -7.39 23.59
C GLU A 102 -2.15 -8.84 23.66
N PRO A 103 -2.63 -9.31 24.84
CA PRO A 103 -3.24 -10.62 24.94
C PRO A 103 -4.57 -10.66 24.18
N GLY A 104 -4.78 -11.75 23.45
CA GLY A 104 -6.07 -12.08 22.87
C GLY A 104 -7.02 -12.79 23.85
N PRO A 105 -8.17 -13.27 23.38
CA PRO A 105 -9.17 -13.94 24.22
C PRO A 105 -8.65 -15.16 24.96
N GLY A 106 -7.60 -15.83 24.45
CA GLY A 106 -6.95 -16.99 25.07
C GLY A 106 -5.85 -16.65 26.08
N GLY A 107 -5.54 -15.36 26.26
CA GLY A 107 -4.47 -14.90 27.16
C GLY A 107 -3.08 -14.83 26.50
N ASP A 108 -2.89 -15.40 25.32
CA ASP A 108 -1.65 -15.30 24.56
C ASP A 108 -1.48 -13.92 23.94
N LEU A 109 -0.24 -13.46 23.76
CA LEU A 109 0.09 -12.20 23.06
C LEU A 109 -0.13 -12.38 21.54
N ASP A 110 -1.36 -12.68 21.12
CA ASP A 110 -1.70 -12.97 19.73
C ASP A 110 -2.25 -11.75 18.96
N ARG A 111 -2.16 -10.56 19.53
CA ARG A 111 -2.60 -9.30 18.95
C ARG A 111 -1.52 -8.24 19.01
N VAL A 112 -1.55 -7.32 18.05
CA VAL A 112 -0.79 -6.07 18.07
C VAL A 112 -1.75 -4.93 17.78
N THR A 113 -1.79 -3.97 18.69
CA THR A 113 -2.53 -2.71 18.54
C THR A 113 -1.57 -1.62 18.11
N VAL A 114 -1.98 -0.83 17.11
CA VAL A 114 -1.18 0.27 16.54
C VAL A 114 -2.00 1.55 16.47
N GLY A 115 -1.33 2.67 16.61
CA GLY A 115 -1.93 4.00 16.40
C GLY A 115 -2.12 4.31 14.91
N GLY A 116 -2.99 5.29 14.60
CA GLY A 116 -3.35 5.69 13.24
C GLY A 116 -2.19 6.20 12.39
N GLY A 117 -1.12 6.69 13.03
CA GLY A 117 0.11 7.15 12.39
C GLY A 117 1.16 6.06 12.17
N ALA A 118 0.95 4.85 12.74
CA ALA A 118 1.91 3.77 12.66
C ALA A 118 2.15 3.30 11.22
N THR A 119 3.39 2.91 10.95
CA THR A 119 3.80 2.27 9.70
C THR A 119 3.68 0.76 9.81
N MET A 120 3.75 0.06 8.67
CA MET A 120 3.88 -1.39 8.65
C MET A 120 5.17 -1.83 9.35
N GLY A 121 6.23 -1.01 9.28
CA GLY A 121 7.45 -1.24 10.05
C GLY A 121 7.19 -1.27 11.55
N THR A 122 6.48 -0.27 12.09
CA THR A 122 6.10 -0.20 13.50
C THR A 122 5.28 -1.42 13.94
N LEU A 123 4.31 -1.85 13.11
CA LEU A 123 3.50 -3.07 13.35
C LEU A 123 4.37 -4.34 13.37
N LEU A 124 5.24 -4.49 12.37
CA LEU A 124 6.08 -5.68 12.20
C LEU A 124 7.10 -5.81 13.34
N ASP A 125 7.69 -4.70 13.79
CA ASP A 125 8.69 -4.70 14.85
C ASP A 125 8.03 -5.08 16.20
N ALA A 126 6.87 -4.51 16.52
CA ALA A 126 6.12 -4.88 17.73
C ALA A 126 5.68 -6.36 17.71
N ALA A 127 5.24 -6.88 16.57
CA ALA A 127 4.94 -8.30 16.43
C ALA A 127 6.20 -9.16 16.65
N ALA A 128 7.34 -8.78 16.06
CA ALA A 128 8.59 -9.52 16.20
C ALA A 128 9.10 -9.56 17.64
N ASP A 129 8.99 -8.42 18.37
CA ASP A 129 9.40 -8.34 19.78
C ASP A 129 8.55 -9.26 20.68
N ALA A 130 7.31 -9.52 20.30
CA ALA A 130 6.42 -10.48 20.95
C ALA A 130 6.59 -11.93 20.46
N GLY A 131 7.57 -12.24 19.61
CA GLY A 131 7.73 -13.55 19.01
C GLY A 131 6.61 -13.93 18.02
N ARG A 132 5.99 -12.91 17.40
CA ARG A 132 4.83 -13.05 16.51
C ARG A 132 5.15 -12.54 15.11
N MET A 133 4.28 -12.85 14.14
CA MET A 133 4.32 -12.34 12.77
C MET A 133 2.92 -11.97 12.30
N VAL A 134 2.84 -11.04 11.37
CA VAL A 134 1.60 -10.59 10.72
C VAL A 134 1.91 -10.34 9.24
N PRO A 135 1.02 -10.69 8.29
CA PRO A 135 1.21 -10.29 6.91
C PRO A 135 1.11 -8.77 6.79
N ALA A 136 2.01 -8.19 6.03
CA ALA A 136 2.03 -6.76 5.73
C ALA A 136 2.39 -6.54 4.26
N GLY A 137 2.11 -5.35 3.74
CA GLY A 137 2.54 -4.94 2.40
C GLY A 137 4.06 -4.97 2.24
N VAL A 138 4.51 -4.89 0.99
CA VAL A 138 5.94 -5.04 0.63
C VAL A 138 6.83 -3.89 1.10
N VAL A 139 6.27 -2.75 1.51
CA VAL A 139 7.02 -1.55 1.92
C VAL A 139 6.77 -1.24 3.40
N ARG A 140 7.83 -1.23 4.21
CA ARG A 140 7.75 -0.96 5.65
C ARG A 140 7.25 0.45 6.00
N LEU A 141 7.49 1.45 5.13
CA LEU A 141 7.02 2.83 5.33
C LEU A 141 5.51 3.02 5.10
N ALA A 142 4.82 2.04 4.51
CA ALA A 142 3.37 2.13 4.31
C ALA A 142 2.65 2.23 5.66
N GLY A 143 1.66 3.11 5.75
CA GLY A 143 0.86 3.29 6.96
C GLY A 143 -0.43 2.46 6.95
N LEU A 144 -1.28 2.64 7.98
CA LEU A 144 -2.58 1.97 8.12
C LEU A 144 -3.51 2.18 6.92
N GLY A 145 -3.37 3.29 6.20
CA GLY A 145 -4.12 3.52 4.97
C GLY A 145 -3.92 2.43 3.90
N GLN A 146 -2.76 1.77 3.84
CA GLN A 146 -2.54 0.59 2.99
C GLN A 146 -3.16 -0.66 3.62
N ALA A 147 -2.93 -0.90 4.91
CA ALA A 147 -3.46 -2.07 5.62
C ALA A 147 -5.00 -2.14 5.54
N THR A 148 -5.69 -1.02 5.73
CA THR A 148 -7.15 -0.93 5.66
C THR A 148 -7.72 -0.94 4.24
N ARG A 149 -6.87 -0.95 3.21
CA ARG A 149 -7.25 -1.08 1.79
C ARG A 149 -6.77 -2.40 1.17
N GLY A 150 -6.21 -3.31 1.96
CA GLY A 150 -5.71 -4.61 1.51
C GLY A 150 -4.44 -5.01 2.25
N GLY A 151 -3.30 -4.41 1.86
CA GLY A 151 -2.00 -4.82 2.37
C GLY A 151 -1.49 -6.08 1.68
N VAL A 152 -1.48 -6.08 0.33
CA VAL A 152 -0.87 -7.14 -0.48
C VAL A 152 0.63 -7.16 -0.22
N GLY A 153 1.17 -8.33 0.12
CA GLY A 153 2.58 -8.51 0.43
C GLY A 153 3.06 -9.95 0.30
N PHE A 154 4.27 -10.21 0.74
CA PHE A 154 4.96 -11.50 0.54
C PHE A 154 4.27 -12.71 1.18
N LEU A 155 3.48 -12.51 2.23
CA LEU A 155 2.74 -13.56 2.92
C LEU A 155 1.26 -13.63 2.54
N THR A 156 0.80 -12.82 1.56
CA THR A 156 -0.61 -12.80 1.14
C THR A 156 -1.09 -14.18 0.69
N ARG A 157 -0.27 -14.90 -0.08
CA ARG A 157 -0.60 -16.25 -0.54
C ARG A 157 -0.76 -17.25 0.60
N SER A 158 0.02 -17.11 1.67
CA SER A 158 0.01 -18.02 2.82
C SER A 158 -1.05 -17.68 3.86
N LEU A 159 -1.23 -16.40 4.16
CA LEU A 159 -1.97 -15.91 5.32
C LEU A 159 -3.13 -14.96 4.97
N GLY A 160 -3.24 -14.50 3.74
CA GLY A 160 -4.21 -13.49 3.32
C GLY A 160 -3.65 -12.06 3.41
N LEU A 161 -4.52 -11.09 3.26
CA LEU A 161 -4.18 -9.67 3.32
C LEU A 161 -3.89 -9.21 4.75
N THR A 162 -3.16 -8.10 4.91
CA THR A 162 -3.04 -7.42 6.21
C THR A 162 -4.43 -7.13 6.78
N LEU A 163 -5.34 -6.67 5.96
CA LEU A 163 -6.72 -6.33 6.30
C LEU A 163 -7.53 -7.51 6.86
N ASP A 164 -7.23 -8.75 6.46
CA ASP A 164 -7.91 -9.97 6.95
C ASP A 164 -7.52 -10.29 8.40
N HIS A 165 -6.45 -9.66 8.88
CA HIS A 165 -5.96 -9.76 10.25
C HIS A 165 -6.45 -8.62 11.15
N LEU A 166 -7.11 -7.60 10.59
CA LEU A 166 -7.73 -6.53 11.37
C LEU A 166 -8.90 -7.12 12.18
N VAL A 167 -8.84 -7.02 13.52
CA VAL A 167 -9.86 -7.54 14.45
C VAL A 167 -10.64 -6.45 15.16
N ALA A 168 -10.07 -5.24 15.27
CA ALA A 168 -10.76 -4.07 15.79
C ALA A 168 -10.17 -2.78 15.21
N ALA A 169 -11.00 -1.74 15.12
CA ALA A 169 -10.59 -0.40 14.72
C ALA A 169 -11.36 0.66 15.51
N GLU A 170 -10.67 1.72 15.91
CA GLU A 170 -11.27 2.95 16.39
C GLU A 170 -11.32 3.94 15.23
N LEU A 171 -12.51 4.40 14.89
CA LEU A 171 -12.77 5.29 13.76
C LEU A 171 -13.43 6.57 14.24
N VAL A 172 -12.86 7.72 13.88
CA VAL A 172 -13.49 9.03 14.07
C VAL A 172 -14.21 9.41 12.79
N LEU A 173 -15.52 9.57 12.87
CA LEU A 173 -16.40 9.90 11.76
C LEU A 173 -16.32 11.40 11.38
N PRO A 174 -16.80 11.82 10.20
CA PRO A 174 -16.93 13.22 9.82
C PRO A 174 -17.73 14.07 10.82
N THR A 175 -18.71 13.49 11.50
CA THR A 175 -19.47 14.13 12.59
C THR A 175 -18.65 14.43 13.83
N GLY A 176 -17.45 13.83 13.94
CA GLY A 176 -16.61 13.84 15.12
C GLY A 176 -17.00 12.79 16.16
N ASP A 177 -17.96 11.91 15.87
CA ASP A 177 -18.25 10.77 16.74
C ASP A 177 -17.13 9.73 16.61
N THR A 178 -16.79 9.10 17.72
CA THR A 178 -15.79 8.02 17.75
C THR A 178 -16.49 6.69 17.95
N VAL A 179 -16.28 5.76 17.02
CA VAL A 179 -16.89 4.42 17.05
C VAL A 179 -15.81 3.34 17.19
N GLN A 180 -16.14 2.28 17.94
CA GLN A 180 -15.30 1.08 18.10
C GLN A 180 -15.87 -0.02 17.22
N LEU A 181 -15.11 -0.43 16.21
CA LEU A 181 -15.53 -1.37 15.19
C LEU A 181 -14.85 -2.73 15.35
N SER A 182 -15.61 -3.80 15.22
CA SER A 182 -15.10 -5.18 15.26
C SER A 182 -16.09 -6.14 14.61
N ALA A 183 -15.79 -7.42 14.59
CA ALA A 183 -16.72 -8.46 14.12
C ALA A 183 -18.01 -8.57 14.97
N ALA A 184 -18.02 -8.02 16.19
CA ALA A 184 -19.20 -7.97 17.06
C ALA A 184 -20.08 -6.73 16.81
N SER A 185 -19.69 -5.81 15.94
CA SER A 185 -20.47 -4.62 15.59
C SER A 185 -21.81 -4.99 14.95
N THR A 186 -22.84 -4.22 15.24
CA THR A 186 -24.21 -4.42 14.74
C THR A 186 -24.75 -3.15 14.09
N GLY A 187 -25.83 -3.25 13.32
CA GLY A 187 -26.46 -2.08 12.67
C GLY A 187 -25.49 -1.31 11.78
N THR A 188 -25.50 0.00 11.88
CA THR A 188 -24.61 0.90 11.10
C THR A 188 -23.14 0.62 11.36
N ASP A 189 -22.74 0.26 12.59
CA ASP A 189 -21.37 -0.07 12.92
C ASP A 189 -20.90 -1.36 12.21
N ALA A 190 -21.78 -2.33 11.96
CA ALA A 190 -21.45 -3.49 11.15
C ALA A 190 -21.21 -3.12 9.69
N ASP A 191 -21.96 -2.19 9.13
CA ASP A 191 -21.72 -1.66 7.78
C ASP A 191 -20.39 -0.88 7.72
N LEU A 192 -20.07 -0.08 8.73
CA LEU A 192 -18.78 0.60 8.85
C LEU A 192 -17.65 -0.41 9.02
N TRP A 193 -17.81 -1.45 9.83
CA TRP A 193 -16.83 -2.52 9.97
C TRP A 193 -16.53 -3.23 8.65
N TRP A 194 -17.54 -3.45 7.83
CA TRP A 194 -17.37 -3.96 6.48
C TRP A 194 -16.60 -2.97 5.59
N ALA A 195 -16.97 -1.69 5.63
CA ALA A 195 -16.43 -0.63 4.77
C ALA A 195 -14.97 -0.30 5.09
N VAL A 196 -14.58 -0.23 6.37
CA VAL A 196 -13.19 0.08 6.77
C VAL A 196 -12.21 -1.02 6.36
N ARG A 197 -12.72 -2.22 6.10
CA ARG A 197 -11.93 -3.33 5.57
C ARG A 197 -11.94 -3.34 4.03
N GLY A 198 -11.31 -2.32 3.45
CA GLY A 198 -11.13 -2.12 2.01
C GLY A 198 -11.19 -0.65 1.58
N CYS A 199 -11.87 0.24 2.35
CA CYS A 199 -12.11 1.63 1.95
C CYS A 199 -12.12 2.62 3.14
N ALA A 200 -11.41 2.35 4.23
CA ALA A 200 -11.44 3.16 5.47
C ALA A 200 -11.31 4.68 5.27
N PRO A 201 -10.40 5.20 4.41
CA PRO A 201 -10.20 6.65 4.26
C PRO A 201 -11.43 7.42 3.79
N GLN A 202 -12.46 6.73 3.30
CA GLN A 202 -13.69 7.33 2.82
C GLN A 202 -14.75 7.52 3.91
N PHE A 203 -14.56 6.89 5.07
CA PHE A 203 -15.56 6.84 6.15
C PHE A 203 -15.14 7.55 7.41
N GLY A 204 -13.83 7.80 7.59
CA GLY A 204 -13.32 8.46 8.78
C GLY A 204 -11.82 8.38 8.92
N VAL A 205 -11.35 8.79 10.07
CA VAL A 205 -9.95 8.73 10.48
C VAL A 205 -9.76 7.56 11.42
N VAL A 206 -9.01 6.54 11.01
CA VAL A 206 -8.64 5.43 11.89
C VAL A 206 -7.55 5.93 12.85
N THR A 207 -7.86 6.00 14.13
CA THR A 207 -6.95 6.46 15.17
C THR A 207 -6.24 5.32 15.88
N ARG A 208 -6.82 4.11 15.83
CA ARG A 208 -6.24 2.89 16.40
C ARG A 208 -6.75 1.66 15.63
N ALA A 209 -5.88 0.67 15.45
CA ALA A 209 -6.21 -0.60 14.82
C ALA A 209 -5.54 -1.76 15.55
N THR A 210 -6.25 -2.87 15.72
CA THR A 210 -5.74 -4.10 16.34
C THR A 210 -5.72 -5.23 15.32
N PHE A 211 -4.56 -5.87 15.18
CA PHE A 211 -4.35 -6.99 14.25
C PHE A 211 -4.11 -8.28 15.01
N ARG A 212 -4.73 -9.36 14.55
CA ARG A 212 -4.38 -10.71 14.94
C ARG A 212 -3.03 -11.08 14.34
N THR A 213 -2.20 -11.79 15.10
CA THR A 213 -0.87 -12.24 14.68
C THR A 213 -0.76 -13.74 14.69
N HIS A 214 0.31 -14.27 14.11
CA HIS A 214 0.67 -15.68 14.10
C HIS A 214 1.97 -15.91 14.86
N PRO A 215 2.24 -17.12 15.38
CA PRO A 215 3.56 -17.47 15.92
C PRO A 215 4.66 -17.19 14.89
N ALA A 216 5.71 -16.50 15.30
CA ALA A 216 6.85 -16.25 14.43
C ALA A 216 7.56 -17.56 14.10
N ARG A 217 7.92 -17.73 12.84
CA ARG A 217 8.69 -18.88 12.34
C ARG A 217 9.68 -18.40 11.28
N PRO A 218 10.80 -19.12 11.10
CA PRO A 218 11.71 -18.81 10.01
C PRO A 218 11.02 -18.93 8.66
N VAL A 219 11.33 -17.99 7.78
CA VAL A 219 10.88 -17.94 6.39
C VAL A 219 12.13 -17.94 5.52
N PHE A 220 12.12 -18.76 4.48
CA PHE A 220 13.18 -18.79 3.47
C PHE A 220 12.85 -17.81 2.35
N VAL A 221 13.84 -17.04 1.91
CA VAL A 221 13.75 -16.12 0.78
C VAL A 221 14.89 -16.38 -0.19
N ASP A 222 14.55 -16.52 -1.45
CA ASP A 222 15.49 -16.62 -2.57
C ASP A 222 15.20 -15.48 -3.55
N ARG A 223 16.20 -14.68 -3.80
CA ARG A 223 16.16 -13.57 -4.76
C ARG A 223 17.19 -13.81 -5.82
N LEU A 224 16.76 -13.91 -7.06
CA LEU A 224 17.63 -14.04 -8.20
C LEU A 224 17.29 -13.02 -9.29
N VAL A 225 18.28 -12.55 -10.00
CA VAL A 225 18.12 -11.63 -11.14
C VAL A 225 18.59 -12.34 -12.40
N THR A 226 17.72 -12.38 -13.39
CA THR A 226 17.94 -13.01 -14.71
C THR A 226 17.42 -12.11 -15.82
N GLY A 227 17.41 -12.58 -17.08
CA GLY A 227 16.85 -11.83 -18.21
C GLY A 227 15.33 -11.78 -18.20
N PRO A 228 14.72 -10.71 -18.77
CA PRO A 228 13.26 -10.58 -18.88
C PRO A 228 12.60 -11.66 -19.76
N ASP A 229 13.36 -12.33 -20.60
CA ASP A 229 12.93 -13.46 -21.45
C ASP A 229 12.51 -14.69 -20.61
N ALA A 230 12.82 -14.74 -19.32
CA ALA A 230 12.32 -15.74 -18.38
C ALA A 230 10.86 -15.50 -17.93
N LEU A 231 10.25 -14.36 -18.23
CA LEU A 231 8.90 -14.02 -17.78
C LEU A 231 7.80 -15.02 -18.21
N PRO A 232 7.82 -15.62 -19.42
CA PRO A 232 6.87 -16.68 -19.77
C PRO A 232 6.93 -17.90 -18.85
N ALA A 233 8.14 -18.36 -18.50
CA ALA A 233 8.31 -19.47 -17.55
C ALA A 233 7.88 -19.09 -16.12
N TYR A 234 8.10 -17.86 -15.71
CA TYR A 234 7.59 -17.32 -14.44
C TYR A 234 6.06 -17.45 -14.35
N PHE A 235 5.31 -16.98 -15.37
CA PHE A 235 3.85 -17.08 -15.41
C PHE A 235 3.33 -18.52 -15.46
N GLN A 236 4.11 -19.46 -15.98
CA GLN A 236 3.76 -20.88 -15.99
C GLN A 236 4.02 -21.56 -14.63
N ILE A 237 5.09 -21.20 -13.95
CA ILE A 237 5.56 -21.88 -12.72
C ILE A 237 4.87 -21.32 -11.47
N ALA A 238 4.78 -19.99 -11.35
CA ALA A 238 4.32 -19.34 -10.13
C ALA A 238 2.91 -19.76 -9.67
N PRO A 239 1.87 -19.88 -10.52
CA PRO A 239 0.54 -20.27 -10.10
C PRO A 239 0.47 -21.68 -9.51
N GLY A 240 1.35 -22.59 -9.96
CA GLY A 240 1.44 -23.97 -9.49
C GLY A 240 2.11 -24.15 -8.14
N LEU A 241 2.66 -23.10 -7.55
CA LEU A 241 3.35 -23.17 -6.25
C LEU A 241 2.36 -23.46 -5.12
N PRO A 242 2.79 -24.24 -4.11
CA PRO A 242 1.97 -24.49 -2.94
C PRO A 242 1.71 -23.17 -2.18
N ARG A 243 0.61 -23.14 -1.44
CA ARG A 243 0.08 -21.95 -0.75
C ARG A 243 1.09 -21.27 0.20
N HIS A 244 2.01 -22.02 0.79
CA HIS A 244 3.05 -21.49 1.66
C HIS A 244 4.25 -20.89 0.91
N THR A 245 4.20 -20.87 -0.43
CA THR A 245 5.27 -20.33 -1.27
C THR A 245 4.69 -19.27 -2.20
N SER A 246 5.23 -18.06 -2.14
CA SER A 246 4.95 -16.99 -3.11
C SER A 246 6.19 -16.73 -3.96
N MET A 247 5.98 -16.31 -5.20
CA MET A 247 7.04 -15.95 -6.13
C MET A 247 6.65 -14.62 -6.80
N SER A 248 7.08 -13.51 -6.23
CA SER A 248 6.91 -12.19 -6.83
C SER A 248 8.02 -11.91 -7.83
N ALA A 249 7.81 -10.94 -8.72
CA ALA A 249 8.82 -10.54 -9.68
C ALA A 249 8.88 -9.03 -9.86
N VAL A 250 10.03 -8.53 -10.34
CA VAL A 250 10.19 -7.15 -10.79
C VAL A 250 10.89 -7.13 -12.14
N LEU A 251 10.24 -6.52 -13.11
CA LEU A 251 10.86 -6.10 -14.37
C LEU A 251 11.42 -4.70 -14.17
N GLY A 252 12.72 -4.53 -14.35
CA GLY A 252 13.40 -3.26 -14.15
C GLY A 252 14.80 -3.25 -14.78
N THR A 253 15.55 -2.19 -14.51
CA THR A 253 16.95 -2.09 -14.91
C THR A 253 17.85 -2.57 -13.75
N VAL A 254 18.88 -3.36 -14.07
CA VAL A 254 19.87 -3.79 -13.07
C VAL A 254 20.53 -2.53 -12.47
N PRO A 255 20.60 -2.41 -11.13
CA PRO A 255 21.20 -1.24 -10.51
C PRO A 255 22.64 -1.00 -10.99
N ASP A 256 22.98 0.26 -11.23
CA ASP A 256 24.27 0.74 -11.77
C ASP A 256 24.67 0.20 -13.15
N GLU A 257 23.75 -0.47 -13.86
CA GLU A 257 23.94 -0.94 -15.23
C GLU A 257 22.86 -0.37 -16.17
N PRO A 258 22.89 0.95 -16.48
CA PRO A 258 21.92 1.55 -17.39
C PRO A 258 21.88 0.79 -18.74
N GLY A 259 20.69 0.38 -19.17
CA GLY A 259 20.51 -0.38 -20.40
C GLY A 259 20.56 -1.90 -20.23
N THR A 260 20.83 -2.43 -19.04
CA THR A 260 20.72 -3.86 -18.72
C THR A 260 19.36 -4.18 -18.11
N PRO A 261 18.39 -4.70 -18.91
CA PRO A 261 17.09 -5.09 -18.37
C PRO A 261 17.24 -6.36 -17.52
N GLY A 262 16.50 -6.42 -16.41
CA GLY A 262 16.50 -7.57 -15.51
C GLY A 262 15.10 -7.97 -15.07
N LEU A 263 14.96 -9.25 -14.76
CA LEU A 263 13.83 -9.84 -14.05
C LEU A 263 14.35 -10.31 -12.68
N LEU A 264 13.94 -9.63 -11.62
CA LEU A 264 14.06 -10.17 -10.27
C LEU A 264 12.98 -11.23 -10.10
N VAL A 265 13.35 -12.40 -9.62
CA VAL A 265 12.44 -13.42 -9.08
C VAL A 265 12.65 -13.47 -7.57
N TYR A 266 11.60 -13.12 -6.82
CA TYR A 266 11.61 -13.03 -5.36
C TYR A 266 10.70 -14.11 -4.78
N THR A 267 11.29 -15.23 -4.38
CA THR A 267 10.57 -16.39 -3.86
C THR A 267 10.60 -16.41 -2.34
N VAL A 268 9.43 -16.54 -1.71
CA VAL A 268 9.26 -16.63 -0.25
C VAL A 268 8.59 -17.94 0.09
N CYS A 269 9.26 -18.79 0.88
CA CYS A 269 8.70 -20.02 1.43
C CYS A 269 8.46 -19.85 2.94
N ALA A 270 7.20 -19.81 3.34
CA ALA A 270 6.79 -19.61 4.74
C ALA A 270 6.64 -20.93 5.53
N SER A 271 6.88 -22.09 4.90
CA SER A 271 6.75 -23.38 5.56
C SER A 271 7.90 -23.68 6.53
N GLY A 272 9.13 -23.31 6.19
CA GLY A 272 10.32 -23.67 6.94
C GLY A 272 10.73 -25.16 6.86
N ALA A 273 9.90 -26.04 6.26
CA ALA A 273 10.26 -27.44 6.06
C ALA A 273 11.34 -27.57 4.96
N PRO A 274 12.40 -28.40 5.16
CA PRO A 274 13.48 -28.52 4.19
C PRO A 274 13.05 -28.92 2.78
N ALA A 275 12.04 -29.78 2.65
CA ALA A 275 11.49 -30.19 1.36
C ALA A 275 10.80 -29.05 0.61
N ASP A 276 10.04 -28.21 1.34
CA ASP A 276 9.35 -27.06 0.76
C ASP A 276 10.35 -25.97 0.34
N VAL A 277 11.39 -25.74 1.14
CA VAL A 277 12.49 -24.83 0.81
C VAL A 277 13.23 -25.33 -0.44
N ALA A 278 13.50 -26.63 -0.55
CA ALA A 278 14.14 -27.20 -1.73
C ALA A 278 13.27 -27.04 -2.99
N ALA A 279 11.96 -27.28 -2.87
CA ALA A 279 11.00 -27.09 -3.97
C ALA A 279 10.91 -25.61 -4.40
N ALA A 280 10.86 -24.68 -3.45
CA ALA A 280 10.86 -23.24 -3.73
C ALA A 280 12.13 -22.80 -4.48
N ARG A 281 13.29 -23.26 -4.03
CA ARG A 281 14.58 -23.01 -4.68
C ARG A 281 14.63 -23.59 -6.09
N GLN A 282 14.12 -24.81 -6.28
CA GLN A 282 14.04 -25.46 -7.59
C GLN A 282 13.18 -24.68 -8.56
N ALA A 283 12.01 -24.22 -8.11
CA ALA A 283 11.10 -23.41 -8.92
C ALA A 283 11.75 -22.09 -9.37
N ALA A 284 12.40 -21.37 -8.46
CA ALA A 284 13.13 -20.14 -8.79
C ALA A 284 14.26 -20.40 -9.80
N THR A 285 15.02 -21.49 -9.61
CA THR A 285 16.10 -21.91 -10.50
C THR A 285 15.57 -22.29 -11.90
N ALA A 286 14.39 -22.94 -11.97
CA ALA A 286 13.77 -23.29 -13.24
C ALA A 286 13.34 -22.04 -14.04
N VAL A 287 12.81 -21.01 -13.36
CA VAL A 287 12.53 -19.71 -14.02
C VAL A 287 13.81 -19.11 -14.57
N ALA A 288 14.88 -19.00 -13.74
CA ALA A 288 16.14 -18.41 -14.19
C ALA A 288 16.79 -19.20 -15.35
N GLY A 289 16.71 -20.52 -15.30
CA GLY A 289 17.24 -21.41 -16.31
C GLY A 289 16.52 -21.35 -17.66
N SER A 290 15.36 -20.71 -17.74
CA SER A 290 14.63 -20.48 -19.00
C SER A 290 15.11 -19.25 -19.77
N SER A 291 15.89 -18.37 -19.14
CA SER A 291 16.49 -17.22 -19.81
C SER A 291 17.69 -17.60 -20.65
N ALA A 292 17.81 -16.98 -21.82
CA ALA A 292 19.04 -17.02 -22.62
C ALA A 292 20.18 -16.20 -21.98
N MET A 293 19.84 -15.24 -21.10
CA MET A 293 20.84 -14.48 -20.35
C MET A 293 21.35 -15.30 -19.16
N PRO A 294 22.63 -15.23 -18.83
CA PRO A 294 23.15 -15.87 -17.62
C PRO A 294 22.52 -15.23 -16.37
N LEU A 295 22.52 -16.01 -15.28
CA LEU A 295 22.12 -15.50 -13.97
C LEU A 295 23.02 -14.30 -13.61
N ILE A 296 22.38 -13.16 -13.30
CA ILE A 296 23.07 -11.90 -13.02
C ILE A 296 23.49 -11.85 -11.55
N ALA A 297 22.55 -12.16 -10.65
CA ALA A 297 22.79 -12.16 -9.21
C ALA A 297 21.85 -13.16 -8.51
N ARG A 298 22.25 -13.66 -7.34
CA ARG A 298 21.40 -14.44 -6.44
C ARG A 298 21.75 -14.20 -5.00
N LYS A 299 20.74 -14.10 -4.14
CA LYS A 299 20.92 -14.02 -2.70
C LYS A 299 19.83 -14.80 -1.99
N GLU A 300 20.25 -15.75 -1.15
CA GLU A 300 19.35 -16.53 -0.28
C GLU A 300 19.49 -16.09 1.17
N GLN A 301 18.39 -16.14 1.91
CA GLN A 301 18.42 -15.92 3.35
C GLN A 301 17.29 -16.69 4.03
N THR A 302 17.48 -17.00 5.31
CA THR A 302 16.45 -17.55 6.19
C THR A 302 16.42 -16.74 7.48
N GLY A 303 15.24 -16.36 7.94
CA GLY A 303 15.10 -15.55 9.14
C GLY A 303 13.64 -15.31 9.49
N LEU A 304 13.40 -14.56 10.56
CA LEU A 304 12.04 -14.14 10.92
C LEU A 304 11.55 -13.07 9.93
N PHE A 305 10.37 -13.25 9.39
CA PHE A 305 9.79 -12.37 8.37
C PHE A 305 9.79 -10.89 8.77
N ASN A 306 9.56 -10.59 10.02
CA ASN A 306 9.42 -9.22 10.52
C ASN A 306 10.73 -8.43 10.60
N ARG A 307 11.89 -9.11 10.57
CA ARG A 307 13.20 -8.47 10.71
C ARG A 307 14.11 -8.86 9.54
N GLY A 308 14.52 -7.87 8.77
CA GLY A 308 15.56 -8.04 7.77
C GLY A 308 15.12 -8.66 6.44
N PHE A 309 13.82 -8.74 6.14
CA PHE A 309 13.40 -9.05 4.77
C PHE A 309 13.52 -7.80 3.91
N PRO A 310 14.33 -7.87 2.86
CA PRO A 310 14.52 -6.75 1.97
C PRO A 310 13.26 -6.44 1.17
N GLU A 311 13.19 -5.22 0.71
CA GLU A 311 12.14 -4.76 -0.17
C GLU A 311 12.19 -5.46 -1.54
N LEU A 312 11.12 -5.38 -2.28
CA LEU A 312 11.01 -5.91 -3.64
C LEU A 312 11.80 -4.99 -4.60
N ALA A 313 13.07 -5.28 -4.79
CA ALA A 313 13.99 -4.53 -5.66
C ALA A 313 15.04 -5.43 -6.28
N LEU A 314 15.50 -5.09 -7.51
CA LEU A 314 16.57 -5.83 -8.15
C LEU A 314 17.87 -5.73 -7.33
N LEU A 315 18.67 -6.81 -7.35
CA LEU A 315 20.00 -6.84 -6.77
C LEU A 315 21.03 -6.20 -7.71
N TYR A 316 22.10 -5.66 -7.13
CA TYR A 316 23.30 -5.39 -7.87
C TYR A 316 23.94 -6.69 -8.38
N ARG A 317 24.81 -6.60 -9.39
CA ARG A 317 25.50 -7.78 -9.97
C ARG A 317 26.32 -8.55 -8.94
N ASP A 318 26.88 -7.89 -7.95
CA ASP A 318 27.63 -8.52 -6.86
C ASP A 318 26.74 -9.17 -5.78
N GLY A 319 25.40 -9.15 -5.96
CA GLY A 319 24.42 -9.66 -5.03
C GLY A 319 24.12 -8.73 -3.86
N SER A 320 24.70 -7.53 -3.82
CA SER A 320 24.32 -6.53 -2.82
C SER A 320 22.92 -5.96 -3.08
N GLU A 321 22.36 -5.34 -2.05
CA GLU A 321 21.00 -4.82 -2.06
C GLU A 321 21.02 -3.31 -2.27
N PRO A 322 20.07 -2.75 -3.07
CA PRO A 322 19.91 -1.31 -3.09
C PRO A 322 19.43 -0.81 -1.72
N GLU A 323 19.70 0.46 -1.45
CA GLU A 323 19.21 1.12 -0.24
C GLU A 323 17.69 0.99 -0.12
N PRO A 324 17.17 0.63 1.08
CA PRO A 324 15.73 0.57 1.32
C PRO A 324 15.04 1.90 1.03
N VAL A 325 13.76 1.83 0.63
CA VAL A 325 12.94 3.04 0.47
C VAL A 325 12.88 3.79 1.81
N ARG A 326 13.34 5.03 1.81
CA ARG A 326 13.34 5.92 2.96
C ARG A 326 12.48 7.15 2.68
N PRO A 327 11.97 7.81 3.73
CA PRO A 327 11.37 9.12 3.56
C PRO A 327 12.35 10.05 2.83
N PRO A 328 11.90 10.84 1.86
CA PRO A 328 12.78 11.72 1.11
C PRO A 328 13.48 12.70 2.06
N ALA A 329 14.76 12.94 1.82
CA ALA A 329 15.50 13.95 2.57
C ALA A 329 14.90 15.35 2.34
N PRO A 330 14.85 16.21 3.38
CA PRO A 330 14.36 17.57 3.24
C PRO A 330 15.08 18.30 2.09
N GLY A 331 14.30 18.96 1.22
CA GLY A 331 14.82 19.76 0.10
C GLY A 331 15.16 19.01 -1.18
N ARG A 332 15.19 17.69 -1.23
CA ARG A 332 15.37 16.87 -2.45
C ARG A 332 14.03 16.47 -3.06
N ARG A 333 13.35 17.39 -3.78
CA ARG A 333 12.04 17.11 -4.40
C ARG A 333 12.02 17.55 -5.85
N THR A 334 12.96 17.04 -6.63
CA THR A 334 13.04 17.29 -8.08
C THR A 334 12.51 16.11 -8.89
N ASP A 335 12.26 14.98 -8.28
CA ASP A 335 11.79 13.74 -8.92
C ASP A 335 10.26 13.73 -9.06
N PHE A 336 9.81 13.00 -10.04
CA PHE A 336 8.41 12.68 -10.33
C PHE A 336 8.19 11.19 -10.18
N PHE A 337 7.09 10.81 -9.55
CA PHE A 337 6.63 9.44 -9.44
C PHE A 337 5.17 9.33 -9.89
N PHE A 338 4.91 8.43 -10.81
CA PHE A 338 3.55 8.08 -11.23
C PHE A 338 3.37 6.56 -11.11
N GLY A 339 2.45 6.12 -10.26
CA GLY A 339 2.12 4.71 -10.05
C GLY A 339 0.70 4.40 -10.51
N LYS A 340 0.52 3.21 -11.04
CA LYS A 340 -0.74 2.55 -11.38
C LYS A 340 -0.64 1.10 -10.98
N SER A 341 -1.77 0.40 -10.79
CA SER A 341 -1.75 -1.04 -10.60
C SER A 341 -2.96 -1.70 -11.24
N VAL A 342 -2.82 -2.97 -11.56
CA VAL A 342 -3.88 -3.84 -12.02
C VAL A 342 -3.77 -5.19 -11.29
N PHE A 343 -4.90 -5.74 -10.88
CA PHE A 343 -4.97 -7.14 -10.48
C PHE A 343 -5.07 -8.01 -11.73
N LEU A 344 -4.28 -9.09 -11.76
CA LEU A 344 -4.29 -10.06 -12.87
C LEU A 344 -4.86 -11.39 -12.39
N ASP A 345 -5.57 -12.07 -13.28
CA ASP A 345 -6.02 -13.44 -13.08
C ASP A 345 -4.83 -14.45 -13.11
N ALA A 346 -5.11 -15.74 -13.01
CA ALA A 346 -4.09 -16.78 -12.94
C ALA A 346 -3.40 -17.12 -14.29
N THR A 347 -3.78 -16.48 -15.40
CA THR A 347 -3.40 -16.96 -16.72
C THR A 347 -2.80 -15.93 -17.70
N PRO A 348 -1.93 -14.98 -17.29
CA PRO A 348 -1.20 -14.20 -18.27
C PRO A 348 -0.35 -15.13 -19.14
N GLY A 349 -0.51 -15.02 -20.47
CA GLY A 349 0.19 -15.86 -21.42
C GLY A 349 1.55 -15.30 -21.86
N ALA A 350 2.15 -15.96 -22.85
CA ALA A 350 3.40 -15.51 -23.47
C ALA A 350 3.27 -14.15 -24.16
N ASP A 351 2.08 -13.78 -24.61
CA ASP A 351 1.75 -12.48 -25.20
C ASP A 351 1.86 -11.33 -24.18
N VAL A 352 1.30 -11.51 -22.98
CA VAL A 352 1.47 -10.52 -21.90
C VAL A 352 2.93 -10.43 -21.46
N ALA A 353 3.61 -11.58 -21.34
CA ALA A 353 5.03 -11.61 -21.00
C ALA A 353 5.87 -10.83 -22.02
N ALA A 354 5.63 -11.04 -23.32
CA ALA A 354 6.32 -10.31 -24.39
C ALA A 354 6.01 -8.80 -24.35
N ALA A 355 4.73 -8.45 -24.13
CA ALA A 355 4.31 -7.05 -24.05
C ALA A 355 4.96 -6.33 -22.85
N LEU A 356 5.03 -6.96 -21.67
CA LEU A 356 5.69 -6.37 -20.49
C LEU A 356 7.21 -6.25 -20.66
N ALA A 357 7.86 -7.24 -21.29
CA ALA A 357 9.29 -7.16 -21.62
C ALA A 357 9.56 -6.00 -22.60
N GLU A 358 8.68 -5.79 -23.61
CA GLU A 358 8.77 -4.66 -24.53
C GLU A 358 8.54 -3.32 -23.80
N GLN A 359 7.60 -3.24 -22.88
CA GLN A 359 7.39 -2.04 -22.06
C GLN A 359 8.65 -1.70 -21.24
N LEU A 360 9.34 -2.70 -20.69
CA LEU A 360 10.62 -2.43 -20.01
C LEU A 360 11.66 -1.85 -20.97
N ARG A 361 11.75 -2.36 -22.20
CA ARG A 361 12.73 -1.90 -23.20
C ARG A 361 12.48 -0.45 -23.63
N THR A 362 11.22 -0.01 -23.62
CA THR A 362 10.79 1.36 -23.98
C THR A 362 10.62 2.27 -22.77
N ALA A 363 11.06 1.84 -21.59
CA ALA A 363 10.91 2.62 -20.37
C ALA A 363 11.66 3.98 -20.47
N PRO A 364 11.01 5.10 -20.12
CA PRO A 364 11.60 6.44 -20.27
C PRO A 364 12.87 6.65 -19.44
N THR A 365 12.98 5.93 -18.33
CA THR A 365 14.16 6.01 -17.45
C THR A 365 14.50 4.63 -16.86
N PRO A 366 15.75 4.41 -16.43
CA PRO A 366 16.14 3.17 -15.73
C PRO A 366 15.44 2.96 -14.38
N ALA A 367 14.82 4.00 -13.81
CA ALA A 367 14.07 3.92 -12.56
C ALA A 367 12.63 3.43 -12.74
N CYS A 368 12.13 3.36 -13.98
CA CYS A 368 10.83 2.80 -14.30
C CYS A 368 10.84 1.28 -14.11
N ARG A 369 9.75 0.74 -13.52
CA ARG A 369 9.66 -0.71 -13.26
C ARG A 369 8.22 -1.21 -13.24
N ILE A 370 8.06 -2.52 -13.41
CA ILE A 370 6.79 -3.24 -13.33
C ILE A 370 6.98 -4.34 -12.28
N ASP A 371 6.19 -4.31 -11.23
CA ASP A 371 6.19 -5.33 -10.19
C ASP A 371 5.07 -6.36 -10.47
N LEU A 372 5.30 -7.61 -10.12
CA LEU A 372 4.31 -8.69 -10.12
C LEU A 372 4.31 -9.29 -8.71
N GLN A 373 3.44 -8.78 -7.85
CA GLN A 373 3.31 -9.23 -6.47
C GLN A 373 2.39 -10.47 -6.44
N HIS A 374 2.96 -11.64 -6.19
CA HIS A 374 2.24 -12.91 -6.22
C HIS A 374 1.28 -13.01 -5.03
N ALA A 375 0.01 -12.99 -5.34
CA ALA A 375 -1.12 -13.11 -4.40
C ALA A 375 -1.74 -14.51 -4.51
N GLY A 376 -3.05 -14.64 -4.78
CA GLY A 376 -3.74 -15.94 -4.83
C GLY A 376 -3.80 -16.65 -3.48
N GLY A 377 -3.92 -17.97 -3.48
CA GLY A 377 -3.89 -18.77 -2.24
C GLY A 377 -4.91 -18.28 -1.19
N ALA A 378 -4.43 -17.87 0.00
CA ALA A 378 -5.26 -17.40 1.10
C ALA A 378 -6.04 -16.10 0.79
N LEU A 379 -5.65 -15.33 -0.21
CA LEU A 379 -6.44 -14.19 -0.69
C LEU A 379 -7.85 -14.63 -1.11
N ALA A 380 -7.96 -15.75 -1.81
CA ALA A 380 -9.21 -16.28 -2.35
C ALA A 380 -10.09 -17.02 -1.31
N ASP A 381 -9.60 -17.27 -0.10
CA ASP A 381 -10.42 -17.90 0.96
C ASP A 381 -11.56 -17.02 1.46
N VAL A 382 -11.42 -15.71 1.31
CA VAL A 382 -12.41 -14.74 1.75
C VAL A 382 -13.20 -14.25 0.54
N PRO A 383 -14.54 -14.34 0.53
CA PRO A 383 -15.34 -13.84 -0.58
C PRO A 383 -15.20 -12.33 -0.79
N ASP A 384 -15.27 -11.85 -2.03
CA ASP A 384 -15.21 -10.41 -2.38
C ASP A 384 -16.24 -9.56 -1.64
N THR A 385 -17.37 -10.15 -1.25
CA THR A 385 -18.46 -9.44 -0.54
C THR A 385 -18.29 -9.39 0.98
N ALA A 386 -17.34 -10.15 1.55
CA ALA A 386 -17.13 -10.22 3.01
C ALA A 386 -16.52 -8.93 3.59
N THR A 387 -15.87 -8.14 2.76
CA THR A 387 -15.25 -6.85 3.08
C THR A 387 -15.46 -5.89 1.92
N ALA A 388 -15.13 -4.62 2.09
CA ALA A 388 -15.17 -3.67 0.98
C ALA A 388 -14.03 -3.87 -0.05
N PHE A 389 -13.00 -4.66 0.29
CA PHE A 389 -11.94 -5.02 -0.65
C PHE A 389 -12.49 -5.90 -1.78
N TRP A 390 -12.08 -5.63 -3.00
CA TRP A 390 -12.45 -6.34 -4.22
C TRP A 390 -11.22 -6.89 -4.93
N GLY A 391 -11.39 -8.00 -5.70
CA GLY A 391 -10.32 -8.60 -6.48
C GLY A 391 -9.64 -9.78 -5.77
N ARG A 392 -10.37 -10.52 -4.94
CA ARG A 392 -9.82 -11.68 -4.20
C ARG A 392 -9.55 -12.91 -5.09
N GLY A 393 -10.06 -12.92 -6.32
CA GLY A 393 -9.70 -13.92 -7.33
C GLY A 393 -8.39 -13.64 -8.07
N ALA A 394 -7.70 -12.56 -7.75
CA ALA A 394 -6.45 -12.20 -8.41
C ALA A 394 -5.30 -13.14 -8.03
N GLU A 395 -4.47 -13.50 -9.00
CA GLU A 395 -3.21 -14.22 -8.75
C GLU A 395 -2.05 -13.24 -8.56
N TRP A 396 -2.06 -12.07 -9.23
CA TRP A 396 -1.05 -11.04 -9.02
C TRP A 396 -1.68 -9.66 -8.80
N ASN A 397 -1.01 -8.86 -8.00
CA ASN A 397 -1.09 -7.42 -8.07
C ASN A 397 0.11 -6.92 -8.89
N ALA A 398 -0.14 -6.15 -9.94
CA ALA A 398 0.88 -5.64 -10.85
C ALA A 398 1.01 -4.11 -10.78
N PRO A 399 1.74 -3.56 -9.79
CA PRO A 399 2.09 -2.14 -9.76
C PRO A 399 3.07 -1.78 -10.88
N VAL A 400 2.79 -0.68 -11.55
CA VAL A 400 3.68 -0.03 -12.52
C VAL A 400 4.14 1.28 -11.94
N SER A 401 5.44 1.49 -11.87
CA SER A 401 6.07 2.68 -11.30
C SER A 401 6.90 3.40 -12.35
N ALA A 402 6.46 4.59 -12.75
CA ALA A 402 7.20 5.48 -13.63
C ALA A 402 7.86 6.59 -12.80
N ILE A 403 9.19 6.65 -12.84
CA ILE A 403 10.01 7.52 -11.98
C ILE A 403 10.99 8.29 -12.85
N THR A 404 11.09 9.60 -12.65
CA THR A 404 12.12 10.43 -13.31
C THR A 404 12.57 11.58 -12.40
N ALA A 405 13.85 11.92 -12.49
CA ALA A 405 14.40 13.14 -11.91
C ALA A 405 14.25 14.36 -12.84
N ASP A 406 13.93 14.17 -14.11
CA ASP A 406 13.68 15.21 -15.08
C ASP A 406 12.18 15.42 -15.32
N LEU A 407 11.64 16.51 -14.77
CA LEU A 407 10.22 16.84 -14.90
C LEU A 407 9.74 17.03 -16.35
N ARG A 408 10.64 17.24 -17.32
CA ARG A 408 10.29 17.31 -18.75
C ARG A 408 9.85 15.94 -19.29
N GLN A 409 10.33 14.84 -18.70
CA GLN A 409 9.94 13.47 -19.06
C GLN A 409 8.62 13.02 -18.41
N ARG A 410 7.99 13.88 -17.59
CA ARG A 410 6.72 13.55 -16.91
C ARG A 410 5.63 13.03 -17.85
N PRO A 411 5.34 13.67 -19.01
CA PRO A 411 4.32 13.15 -19.93
C PRO A 411 4.63 11.75 -20.44
N GLU A 412 5.89 11.48 -20.81
CA GLU A 412 6.35 10.19 -21.29
C GLU A 412 6.23 9.11 -20.20
N CYS A 413 6.59 9.43 -18.96
CA CYS A 413 6.44 8.54 -17.80
C CYS A 413 4.97 8.17 -17.55
N VAL A 414 4.06 9.13 -17.61
CA VAL A 414 2.62 8.90 -17.43
C VAL A 414 2.07 8.01 -18.53
N GLU A 415 2.43 8.30 -19.79
CA GLU A 415 1.97 7.52 -20.93
C GLU A 415 2.53 6.08 -20.92
N TRP A 416 3.81 5.93 -20.60
CA TRP A 416 4.44 4.61 -20.45
C TRP A 416 3.72 3.76 -19.39
N ALA A 417 3.41 4.34 -18.22
CA ALA A 417 2.71 3.59 -17.17
C ALA A 417 1.30 3.16 -17.60
N ARG A 418 0.58 4.01 -18.38
CA ARG A 418 -0.73 3.66 -18.95
C ARG A 418 -0.62 2.53 -19.98
N GLN A 419 0.39 2.57 -20.84
CA GLN A 419 0.64 1.52 -21.82
C GLN A 419 0.98 0.18 -21.16
N ALA A 420 1.81 0.19 -20.11
CA ALA A 420 2.14 -1.01 -19.35
C ALA A 420 0.90 -1.64 -18.66
N ILE A 421 0.00 -0.82 -18.10
CA ILE A 421 -1.30 -1.29 -17.59
C ILE A 421 -2.17 -1.82 -18.72
N GLY A 422 -2.23 -1.12 -19.88
CA GLY A 422 -2.97 -1.53 -21.07
C GLY A 422 -2.53 -2.88 -21.62
N ALA A 423 -1.24 -3.21 -21.56
CA ALA A 423 -0.69 -4.51 -21.94
C ALA A 423 -1.25 -5.69 -21.12
N CYS A 424 -1.76 -5.41 -19.93
CA CYS A 424 -2.38 -6.40 -19.03
C CYS A 424 -3.90 -6.47 -19.15
N ALA A 425 -4.55 -5.65 -19.98
CA ALA A 425 -6.00 -5.44 -19.97
C ALA A 425 -6.84 -6.72 -20.17
N ALA A 426 -6.38 -7.66 -21.01
CA ALA A 426 -7.08 -8.92 -21.27
C ALA A 426 -7.17 -9.85 -20.04
N HIS A 427 -6.28 -9.68 -19.06
CA HIS A 427 -6.17 -10.46 -17.82
C HIS A 427 -6.49 -9.63 -16.56
N ALA A 428 -7.04 -8.42 -16.74
CA ALA A 428 -7.35 -7.54 -15.63
C ALA A 428 -8.55 -8.06 -14.83
N ALA A 429 -8.32 -8.38 -13.55
CA ALA A 429 -9.34 -8.82 -12.59
C ALA A 429 -9.80 -7.69 -11.64
N GLY A 430 -9.24 -6.49 -11.78
CA GLY A 430 -9.54 -5.33 -10.94
C GLY A 430 -8.39 -4.34 -10.84
N VAL A 431 -8.56 -3.34 -9.98
CA VAL A 431 -7.54 -2.32 -9.67
C VAL A 431 -7.29 -2.30 -8.16
N TYR A 432 -6.05 -2.21 -7.75
CA TYR A 432 -5.73 -2.06 -6.34
C TYR A 432 -6.02 -0.63 -5.87
N SER A 433 -6.98 -0.48 -4.96
CA SER A 433 -7.50 0.83 -4.52
C SER A 433 -6.44 1.77 -3.91
N VAL A 434 -5.29 1.25 -3.48
CA VAL A 434 -4.20 2.09 -2.94
C VAL A 434 -3.55 2.99 -4.00
N GLU A 435 -3.63 2.60 -5.27
CA GLU A 435 -3.06 3.34 -6.40
C GLU A 435 -4.06 4.28 -7.10
N LEU A 436 -5.29 4.37 -6.62
CA LEU A 436 -6.26 5.31 -7.14
C LEU A 436 -5.75 6.75 -7.03
N ARG A 437 -5.86 7.50 -8.12
CA ARG A 437 -5.45 8.90 -8.19
C ARG A 437 -6.63 9.77 -8.61
N PRO A 438 -7.23 10.53 -7.68
CA PRO A 438 -8.32 11.45 -8.01
C PRO A 438 -7.91 12.50 -9.05
N GLY A 439 -8.84 12.85 -9.93
CA GLY A 439 -8.66 13.93 -10.90
C GLY A 439 -8.00 13.52 -12.23
N LEU A 440 -7.73 12.23 -12.44
CA LEU A 440 -7.31 11.72 -13.74
C LEU A 440 -8.54 11.34 -14.60
N PRO A 441 -8.45 11.39 -15.94
CA PRO A 441 -9.55 11.01 -16.83
C PRO A 441 -10.08 9.60 -16.57
N GLU A 442 -9.19 8.66 -16.24
CA GLU A 442 -9.51 7.25 -15.98
C GLU A 442 -10.06 6.96 -14.57
N THR A 443 -10.04 7.94 -13.64
CA THR A 443 -10.39 7.72 -12.21
C THR A 443 -11.74 7.03 -12.01
N GLY A 444 -12.76 7.41 -12.77
CA GLY A 444 -14.11 6.81 -12.64
C GLY A 444 -14.15 5.33 -13.00
N GLN A 445 -13.44 4.94 -14.05
CA GLN A 445 -13.33 3.53 -14.47
C GLN A 445 -12.49 2.73 -13.46
N GLU A 446 -11.41 3.31 -12.96
CA GLU A 446 -10.56 2.67 -11.95
C GLU A 446 -11.30 2.47 -10.63
N VAL A 447 -12.12 3.43 -10.18
CA VAL A 447 -12.98 3.27 -8.99
C VAL A 447 -13.97 2.12 -9.19
N GLN A 448 -14.59 2.02 -10.37
CA GLN A 448 -15.47 0.88 -10.69
C GLN A 448 -14.72 -0.45 -10.65
N ALA A 449 -13.52 -0.52 -11.21
CA ALA A 449 -12.69 -1.73 -11.21
C ALA A 449 -12.13 -2.06 -9.82
N ALA A 450 -11.86 -1.05 -8.98
CA ALA A 450 -11.29 -1.23 -7.64
C ALA A 450 -12.29 -1.76 -6.61
N PHE A 451 -13.59 -1.52 -6.82
CA PHE A 451 -14.62 -1.91 -5.85
C PHE A 451 -15.69 -2.83 -6.45
N GLY A 452 -15.73 -3.02 -7.76
CA GLY A 452 -16.60 -3.97 -8.45
C GLY A 452 -18.07 -3.92 -7.96
N ALA A 453 -18.61 -5.07 -7.60
CA ALA A 453 -19.97 -5.20 -7.08
C ALA A 453 -20.17 -4.57 -5.67
N ASN A 454 -19.11 -4.23 -4.96
CA ASN A 454 -19.17 -3.56 -3.65
C ASN A 454 -19.43 -2.05 -3.78
N LEU A 455 -19.17 -1.45 -4.95
CA LEU A 455 -19.25 0.01 -5.16
C LEU A 455 -20.62 0.61 -4.83
N PRO A 456 -21.77 0.02 -5.23
CA PRO A 456 -23.09 0.59 -4.89
C PRO A 456 -23.34 0.69 -3.38
N ARG A 457 -22.88 -0.31 -2.59
CA ARG A 457 -22.97 -0.29 -1.13
C ARG A 457 -22.07 0.79 -0.54
N LEU A 458 -20.82 0.89 -1.01
CA LEU A 458 -19.89 1.93 -0.58
C LEU A 458 -20.42 3.34 -0.84
N ARG A 459 -20.98 3.59 -2.03
CA ARG A 459 -21.58 4.89 -2.38
C ARG A 459 -22.71 5.29 -1.46
N ARG A 460 -23.60 4.36 -1.11
CA ARG A 460 -24.70 4.61 -0.16
C ARG A 460 -24.13 4.96 1.21
N LEU A 461 -23.28 4.11 1.76
CA LEU A 461 -22.69 4.34 3.08
C LEU A 461 -21.89 5.65 3.16
N ALA A 462 -21.14 5.99 2.11
CA ALA A 462 -20.36 7.24 2.09
C ALA A 462 -21.28 8.48 2.12
N ARG A 463 -22.41 8.47 1.40
CA ARG A 463 -23.39 9.58 1.46
C ARG A 463 -24.01 9.71 2.84
N ASP A 464 -24.26 8.57 3.51
CA ASP A 464 -24.88 8.57 4.84
C ASP A 464 -23.90 9.04 5.92
N CYS A 465 -22.62 8.66 5.81
CA CYS A 465 -21.56 8.99 6.79
C CYS A 465 -20.93 10.37 6.59
N ASP A 466 -20.80 10.80 5.34
CA ASP A 466 -20.12 12.06 4.97
C ASP A 466 -20.96 12.86 3.96
N PRO A 467 -22.16 13.32 4.33
CA PRO A 467 -23.04 14.08 3.43
C PRO A 467 -22.42 15.40 2.96
N ALA A 468 -21.50 15.97 3.73
CA ALA A 468 -20.74 17.17 3.34
C ALA A 468 -19.54 16.86 2.42
N GLY A 469 -19.14 15.60 2.27
CA GLY A 469 -18.05 15.16 1.42
C GLY A 469 -16.66 15.62 1.89
N VAL A 470 -16.46 15.86 3.19
CA VAL A 470 -15.20 16.39 3.72
C VAL A 470 -14.01 15.44 3.51
N LEU A 471 -14.25 14.13 3.42
CA LEU A 471 -13.25 13.09 3.15
C LEU A 471 -13.14 12.71 1.66
N GLY A 472 -13.93 13.30 0.78
CA GLY A 472 -14.05 12.93 -0.64
C GLY A 472 -12.80 13.11 -1.50
N ARG A 473 -11.67 13.54 -0.93
CA ARG A 473 -10.41 13.77 -1.67
C ARG A 473 -9.61 12.50 -1.95
N TYR A 474 -9.95 11.40 -1.30
CA TYR A 474 -9.22 10.14 -1.45
C TYR A 474 -9.62 9.39 -2.72
N ALA A 475 -10.89 8.98 -2.82
CA ALA A 475 -11.45 8.33 -4.00
C ALA A 475 -12.87 8.85 -4.18
N PRO A 476 -13.15 9.62 -5.22
CA PRO A 476 -14.51 10.03 -5.49
C PRO A 476 -15.32 8.79 -5.85
N LEU A 477 -16.05 8.28 -4.87
CA LEU A 477 -16.98 7.16 -5.10
C LEU A 477 -18.13 7.54 -6.03
N GLY A 478 -18.33 8.82 -6.30
CA GLY A 478 -19.37 9.40 -7.16
C GLY A 478 -20.51 9.99 -6.36
#